data_8834319144391fe7f746a8d85476f75a
#
_entry.id   8834319144391fe7f746a8d85476f75a
#
_cell.length_a   1.000
_cell.length_b   1.000
_cell.length_c   1.000
_cell.angle_alpha   90.00
_cell.angle_beta   90.00
_cell.angle_gamma   90.00
#
_symmetry.space_group_name_H-M   'P 1'
#
loop_
_entity.id
_entity.type
_entity.pdbx_description
1 polymer ?
#
loop_
_entity_poly.entity_id
_entity_poly.type
_entity_poly.pdbx_seq_one_letter_code
_entity_poly.pdbx_strand_id
1 'polypeptide(L)'
;MSAISSLLCKTVTMQKEKEVRQDIWEHSQWKDIATLESNNVGEVGEQFLLGLCKLSGIEAEIDGTTTKKIGGGAGDGKIKGKSVEIKCARLGASTPSFQHELGEVPWHPEYMAFIDIAPDNFFLTIFPNLTEEQYKSKNKHPYFPTRTVCWRKQKGAFKFDTTKQLNITQAMVPNANTLIWTQDTSIDTIKNFINRIIV
;
A
#
# COMPACT_ATOMS: atom_id res chain seq x y z
N MET A 1 -36.72 27.67 3.25
CA MET A 1 -35.57 27.38 2.38
C MET A 1 -35.66 28.25 1.15
N SER A 2 -34.60 28.92 0.73
CA SER A 2 -34.64 29.75 -0.48
C SER A 2 -34.81 28.90 -1.74
N ALA A 3 -35.37 29.45 -2.82
CA ALA A 3 -35.49 28.75 -4.10
C ALA A 3 -34.10 28.25 -4.61
N ILE A 4 -33.04 29.01 -4.36
CA ILE A 4 -31.66 28.66 -4.72
C ILE A 4 -31.18 27.45 -3.91
N SER A 5 -31.43 27.42 -2.60
CA SER A 5 -31.08 26.24 -1.76
C SER A 5 -31.83 25.00 -2.21
N SER A 6 -33.10 25.12 -2.52
CA SER A 6 -33.92 23.97 -3.00
C SER A 6 -33.40 23.45 -4.35
N LEU A 7 -33.02 24.36 -5.26
CA LEU A 7 -32.43 23.96 -6.54
C LEU A 7 -31.10 23.22 -6.34
N LEU A 8 -30.23 23.73 -5.48
CA LEU A 8 -28.94 23.08 -5.18
C LEU A 8 -29.15 21.69 -4.58
N CYS A 9 -30.01 21.57 -3.56
CA CYS A 9 -30.36 20.28 -2.94
C CYS A 9 -30.86 19.29 -3.98
N LYS A 10 -31.82 19.69 -4.84
CA LYS A 10 -32.35 18.85 -5.91
C LYS A 10 -31.24 18.41 -6.87
N THR A 11 -30.35 19.31 -7.28
CA THR A 11 -29.25 19.00 -8.19
C THR A 11 -28.28 18.01 -7.56
N VAL A 12 -27.92 18.19 -6.28
CA VAL A 12 -27.05 17.25 -5.53
C VAL A 12 -27.71 15.88 -5.41
N THR A 13 -28.99 15.80 -5.08
CA THR A 13 -29.72 14.53 -5.00
C THR A 13 -29.74 13.80 -6.34
N MET A 14 -30.03 14.51 -7.44
CA MET A 14 -30.01 13.91 -8.78
C MET A 14 -28.62 13.38 -9.16
N GLN A 15 -27.54 14.04 -8.77
CA GLN A 15 -26.18 13.53 -9.02
C GLN A 15 -25.86 12.34 -8.14
N LYS A 16 -26.27 12.36 -6.87
CA LYS A 16 -26.10 11.23 -5.95
C LYS A 16 -26.82 9.97 -6.45
N GLU A 17 -28.03 10.11 -7.01
CA GLU A 17 -28.78 9.00 -7.61
C GLU A 17 -28.10 8.41 -8.86
N LYS A 18 -27.39 9.23 -9.63
CA LYS A 18 -26.57 8.78 -10.76
C LYS A 18 -25.25 8.11 -10.32
N GLU A 19 -24.75 8.45 -9.15
CA GLU A 19 -23.55 7.87 -8.55
C GLU A 19 -23.92 6.58 -7.78
N VAL A 20 -24.63 5.64 -8.39
CA VAL A 20 -24.79 4.28 -7.83
C VAL A 20 -23.40 3.62 -7.87
N ARG A 21 -22.58 3.93 -6.89
CA ARG A 21 -21.30 3.24 -6.67
C ARG A 21 -21.60 1.98 -5.90
N GLN A 22 -21.32 0.86 -6.54
CA GLN A 22 -21.26 -0.40 -5.81
C GLN A 22 -20.18 -0.24 -4.74
N ASP A 23 -20.54 -0.44 -3.48
CA ASP A 23 -19.55 -0.49 -2.40
C ASP A 23 -18.73 -1.76 -2.57
N ILE A 24 -17.53 -1.60 -3.09
CA ILE A 24 -16.62 -2.73 -3.33
C ILE A 24 -16.21 -3.45 -2.03
N TRP A 25 -16.44 -2.82 -0.87
CA TRP A 25 -16.09 -3.36 0.45
C TRP A 25 -17.25 -4.06 1.15
N GLU A 26 -18.47 -3.96 0.63
CA GLU A 26 -19.71 -4.43 1.28
C GLU A 26 -19.62 -5.89 1.78
N HIS A 27 -18.99 -6.76 0.98
CA HIS A 27 -18.85 -8.19 1.28
C HIS A 27 -17.47 -8.59 1.78
N SER A 28 -16.56 -7.63 1.96
CA SER A 28 -15.22 -7.89 2.45
C SER A 28 -15.22 -8.29 3.93
N GLN A 29 -14.40 -9.27 4.30
CA GLN A 29 -14.18 -9.68 5.69
C GLN A 29 -13.55 -8.56 6.53
N TRP A 30 -12.81 -7.64 5.89
CA TRP A 30 -12.17 -6.47 6.51
C TRP A 30 -12.75 -5.15 6.01
N LYS A 31 -14.06 -5.15 5.72
CA LYS A 31 -14.80 -3.98 5.20
C LYS A 31 -14.60 -2.70 6.01
N ASP A 32 -14.38 -2.83 7.31
CA ASP A 32 -14.22 -1.69 8.21
C ASP A 32 -12.99 -0.83 7.85
N ILE A 33 -12.01 -1.38 7.12
CA ILE A 33 -10.88 -0.59 6.61
C ILE A 33 -11.34 0.54 5.67
N ALA A 34 -12.48 0.38 5.01
CA ALA A 34 -13.04 1.38 4.12
C ALA A 34 -13.35 2.72 4.81
N THR A 35 -13.65 2.67 6.10
CA THR A 35 -14.04 3.83 6.92
C THR A 35 -12.88 4.45 7.70
N LEU A 36 -11.72 3.78 7.76
CA LEU A 36 -10.56 4.29 8.48
C LEU A 36 -10.00 5.56 7.82
N GLU A 37 -9.48 6.46 8.63
CA GLU A 37 -8.67 7.58 8.14
C GLU A 37 -7.32 7.06 7.59
N SER A 38 -6.70 7.83 6.71
CA SER A 38 -5.48 7.42 6.02
C SER A 38 -4.32 7.07 6.98
N ASN A 39 -4.18 7.80 8.08
CA ASN A 39 -3.15 7.52 9.07
C ASN A 39 -3.39 6.16 9.75
N ASN A 40 -4.64 5.86 10.10
CA ASN A 40 -5.00 4.60 10.73
C ASN A 40 -4.81 3.41 9.77
N VAL A 41 -5.00 3.61 8.45
CA VAL A 41 -4.64 2.60 7.45
C VAL A 41 -3.13 2.33 7.45
N GLY A 42 -2.30 3.37 7.65
CA GLY A 42 -0.86 3.20 7.82
C GLY A 42 -0.52 2.31 9.01
N GLU A 43 -1.10 2.60 10.18
CA GLU A 43 -0.91 1.81 11.40
C GLU A 43 -1.39 0.35 11.25
N VAL A 44 -2.50 0.13 10.53
CA VAL A 44 -2.95 -1.24 10.19
C VAL A 44 -1.84 -1.99 9.44
N GLY A 45 -1.21 -1.37 8.45
CA GLY A 45 -0.12 -2.00 7.69
C GLY A 45 1.08 -2.37 8.55
N GLU A 46 1.53 -1.46 9.39
CA GLU A 46 2.66 -1.69 10.31
C GLU A 46 2.38 -2.86 11.26
N GLN A 47 1.24 -2.83 11.95
CA GLN A 47 0.85 -3.88 12.89
C GLN A 47 0.58 -5.22 12.18
N PHE A 48 0.01 -5.18 10.99
CA PHE A 48 -0.24 -6.37 10.20
C PHE A 48 1.05 -7.04 9.74
N LEU A 49 2.04 -6.28 9.24
CA LEU A 49 3.33 -6.83 8.84
C LEU A 49 4.09 -7.41 10.03
N LEU A 50 4.06 -6.73 11.18
CA LEU A 50 4.61 -7.27 12.42
C LEU A 50 3.95 -8.60 12.80
N GLY A 51 2.62 -8.67 12.71
CA GLY A 51 1.84 -9.88 12.95
C GLY A 51 2.23 -11.02 11.99
N LEU A 52 2.36 -10.73 10.69
CA LEU A 52 2.81 -11.70 9.69
C LEU A 52 4.21 -12.23 9.99
N CYS A 53 5.14 -11.36 10.37
CA CYS A 53 6.49 -11.79 10.77
C CYS A 53 6.44 -12.71 11.99
N LYS A 54 5.68 -12.35 13.03
CA LYS A 54 5.51 -13.19 14.24
C LYS A 54 4.92 -14.55 13.89
N LEU A 55 3.84 -14.61 13.12
CA LEU A 55 3.22 -15.86 12.68
C LEU A 55 4.16 -16.73 11.85
N SER A 56 5.04 -16.10 11.09
CA SER A 56 6.04 -16.77 10.25
C SER A 56 7.32 -17.15 11.01
N GLY A 57 7.45 -16.80 12.28
CA GLY A 57 8.67 -16.99 13.06
C GLY A 57 9.85 -16.16 12.51
N ILE A 58 9.58 -14.98 11.96
CA ILE A 58 10.58 -14.03 11.47
C ILE A 58 10.77 -12.96 12.54
N GLU A 59 12.03 -12.70 12.89
CA GLU A 59 12.39 -11.61 13.80
C GLU A 59 12.00 -10.25 13.18
N ALA A 60 11.21 -9.46 13.91
CA ALA A 60 10.80 -8.14 13.51
C ALA A 60 10.51 -7.24 14.71
N GLU A 61 10.94 -6.00 14.59
CA GLU A 61 10.64 -4.90 15.51
C GLU A 61 10.05 -3.77 14.66
N ILE A 62 8.75 -3.58 14.71
CA ILE A 62 8.05 -2.54 13.96
C ILE A 62 7.35 -1.64 14.98
N ASP A 63 7.79 -0.38 15.02
CA ASP A 63 7.22 0.66 15.88
C ASP A 63 7.37 2.00 15.14
N GLY A 64 6.39 2.32 14.34
CA GLY A 64 6.35 3.55 13.56
C GLY A 64 6.35 4.84 14.40
N THR A 65 6.15 4.75 15.72
CA THR A 65 6.13 5.92 16.61
C THR A 65 7.50 6.30 17.10
N THR A 66 8.40 5.33 17.33
CA THR A 66 9.72 5.58 17.94
C THR A 66 10.79 5.96 16.92
N THR A 67 10.61 5.59 15.66
CA THR A 67 11.60 5.81 14.61
C THR A 67 11.34 7.05 13.75
N LYS A 68 10.24 7.76 13.96
CA LYS A 68 9.92 9.03 13.28
C LYS A 68 10.86 10.17 13.70
N LYS A 69 12.15 9.98 13.46
CA LYS A 69 13.05 11.13 13.40
C LYS A 69 12.79 11.84 12.07
N ILE A 70 12.29 13.06 12.16
CA ILE A 70 12.16 14.00 11.04
C ILE A 70 13.45 13.95 10.21
N GLY A 71 13.33 13.64 8.93
CA GLY A 71 14.47 13.65 8.01
C GLY A 71 15.19 12.32 7.80
N GLY A 72 14.51 11.19 7.85
CA GLY A 72 15.05 9.93 7.36
C GLY A 72 15.69 9.08 8.44
N GLY A 73 14.91 8.81 9.46
CA GLY A 73 15.22 7.72 10.38
C GLY A 73 15.33 6.38 9.64
N ALA A 74 15.71 5.34 10.35
CA ALA A 74 15.90 3.99 9.80
C ALA A 74 14.58 3.28 9.39
N GLY A 75 13.57 4.04 8.93
CA GLY A 75 12.24 3.53 8.56
C GLY A 75 11.31 3.33 9.76
N ASP A 76 10.23 2.56 9.54
CA ASP A 76 9.19 2.28 10.54
C ASP A 76 9.56 1.09 11.46
N GLY A 77 10.66 0.39 11.15
CA GLY A 77 11.12 -0.74 11.95
C GLY A 77 12.25 -1.54 11.32
N LYS A 78 12.43 -2.75 11.86
CA LYS A 78 13.43 -3.71 11.36
C LYS A 78 12.80 -5.09 11.17
N ILE A 79 13.20 -5.77 10.12
CA ILE A 79 12.91 -7.19 9.86
C ILE A 79 14.25 -7.90 9.62
N LYS A 80 14.56 -8.94 10.39
CA LYS A 80 15.87 -9.63 10.36
C LYS A 80 17.05 -8.66 10.56
N GLY A 81 16.88 -7.66 11.41
CA GLY A 81 17.89 -6.63 11.66
C GLY A 81 18.01 -5.54 10.57
N LYS A 82 17.32 -5.68 9.44
CA LYS A 82 17.33 -4.73 8.32
C LYS A 82 16.25 -3.67 8.47
N SER A 83 16.61 -2.43 8.19
CA SER A 83 15.68 -1.31 8.29
C SER A 83 14.62 -1.35 7.17
N VAL A 84 13.35 -1.14 7.54
CA VAL A 84 12.21 -1.21 6.63
C VAL A 84 11.32 0.01 6.81
N GLU A 85 10.99 0.69 5.71
CA GLU A 85 9.90 1.65 5.63
C GLU A 85 8.63 0.92 5.17
N ILE A 86 7.51 1.17 5.83
CA ILE A 86 6.25 0.47 5.57
C ILE A 86 5.22 1.46 5.06
N LYS A 87 4.57 1.12 3.97
CA LYS A 87 3.48 1.89 3.39
C LYS A 87 2.27 1.01 3.21
N CYS A 88 1.13 1.45 3.70
CA CYS A 88 -0.12 0.72 3.53
C CYS A 88 -1.15 1.57 2.80
N ALA A 89 -1.89 0.93 1.90
CA ALA A 89 -3.01 1.55 1.22
C ALA A 89 -4.17 0.56 1.09
N ARG A 90 -5.39 1.08 1.11
CA ARG A 90 -6.58 0.34 0.71
C ARG A 90 -6.97 0.70 -0.72
N LEU A 91 -7.63 -0.22 -1.41
CA LEU A 91 -8.18 0.02 -2.72
C LEU A 91 -9.21 1.14 -2.68
N GLY A 92 -9.03 2.15 -3.54
CA GLY A 92 -9.97 3.25 -3.65
C GLY A 92 -11.31 2.80 -4.26
N ALA A 93 -12.43 3.19 -3.64
CA ALA A 93 -13.75 2.84 -4.14
C ALA A 93 -14.10 3.50 -5.48
N SER A 94 -13.61 4.72 -5.71
CA SER A 94 -13.92 5.48 -6.94
C SER A 94 -12.87 5.32 -8.05
N THR A 95 -11.64 5.10 -7.65
CA THR A 95 -10.53 4.86 -8.57
C THR A 95 -9.82 3.61 -8.06
N PRO A 96 -9.86 2.49 -8.80
CA PRO A 96 -9.27 1.24 -8.35
C PRO A 96 -7.75 1.32 -8.37
N SER A 97 -7.20 2.02 -7.39
CA SER A 97 -5.76 2.25 -7.24
C SER A 97 -5.36 2.22 -5.77
N PHE A 98 -4.10 1.86 -5.56
CA PHE A 98 -3.40 2.00 -4.28
C PHE A 98 -2.46 3.19 -4.40
N GLN A 99 -2.56 4.14 -3.45
CA GLN A 99 -1.75 5.35 -3.47
C GLN A 99 -0.91 5.43 -2.21
N HIS A 100 0.40 5.58 -2.41
CA HIS A 100 1.37 5.73 -1.34
C HIS A 100 2.06 7.09 -1.44
N GLU A 101 2.17 7.79 -0.32
CA GLU A 101 3.02 8.95 -0.21
C GLU A 101 4.36 8.52 0.36
N LEU A 102 5.40 8.80 -0.41
CA LEU A 102 6.78 8.59 0.00
C LEU A 102 7.29 9.93 0.51
N GLY A 103 7.88 9.95 1.69
CA GLY A 103 8.45 11.16 2.27
C GLY A 103 9.49 11.81 1.34
N GLU A 104 10.05 12.93 1.79
CA GLU A 104 11.09 13.61 1.05
C GLU A 104 12.36 12.75 0.94
N VAL A 105 13.05 12.88 -0.19
CA VAL A 105 14.33 12.21 -0.42
C VAL A 105 15.48 12.92 0.30
N PRO A 106 16.55 12.20 0.65
CA PRO A 106 16.86 10.80 0.38
C PRO A 106 16.12 9.83 1.33
N TRP A 107 15.74 8.65 0.81
CA TRP A 107 15.21 7.57 1.64
C TRP A 107 16.36 6.69 2.15
N HIS A 108 16.38 6.42 3.46
CA HIS A 108 17.48 5.72 4.10
C HIS A 108 17.21 4.24 4.45
N PRO A 109 15.96 3.75 4.52
CA PRO A 109 15.70 2.35 4.81
C PRO A 109 16.36 1.42 3.79
N GLU A 110 16.85 0.27 4.25
CA GLU A 110 17.42 -0.76 3.37
C GLU A 110 16.33 -1.39 2.49
N TYR A 111 15.09 -1.43 2.97
CA TYR A 111 13.94 -1.98 2.27
C TYR A 111 12.72 -1.06 2.38
N MET A 112 11.84 -1.14 1.39
CA MET A 112 10.50 -0.58 1.45
C MET A 112 9.47 -1.69 1.28
N ALA A 113 8.49 -1.77 2.17
CA ALA A 113 7.38 -2.69 2.12
C ALA A 113 6.07 -1.93 1.85
N PHE A 114 5.35 -2.37 0.83
CA PHE A 114 4.02 -1.86 0.48
C PHE A 114 2.98 -2.94 0.76
N ILE A 115 1.95 -2.59 1.50
CA ILE A 115 0.81 -3.45 1.80
C ILE A 115 -0.41 -2.83 1.16
N ASP A 116 -0.90 -3.47 0.11
CA ASP A 116 -2.02 -3.01 -0.70
C ASP A 116 -3.24 -3.91 -0.42
N ILE A 117 -4.23 -3.39 0.28
CA ILE A 117 -5.40 -4.15 0.75
C ILE A 117 -6.56 -3.93 -0.21
N ALA A 118 -7.05 -5.03 -0.79
CA ALA A 118 -8.25 -5.09 -1.62
C ALA A 118 -9.37 -5.88 -0.88
N PRO A 119 -10.61 -5.86 -1.37
CA PRO A 119 -11.73 -6.51 -0.67
C PRO A 119 -11.53 -8.00 -0.36
N ASP A 120 -10.87 -8.75 -1.24
CA ASP A 120 -10.75 -10.21 -1.14
C ASP A 120 -9.30 -10.72 -0.98
N ASN A 121 -8.33 -9.82 -1.11
CA ASN A 121 -6.91 -10.17 -1.04
C ASN A 121 -6.07 -8.97 -0.60
N PHE A 122 -4.79 -9.19 -0.35
CA PHE A 122 -3.81 -8.12 -0.25
C PHE A 122 -2.54 -8.47 -1.01
N PHE A 123 -1.78 -7.43 -1.31
CA PHE A 123 -0.47 -7.55 -1.96
C PHE A 123 0.59 -7.08 -0.97
N LEU A 124 1.61 -7.89 -0.78
CA LEU A 124 2.82 -7.52 -0.05
C LEU A 124 3.95 -7.37 -1.06
N THR A 125 4.45 -6.16 -1.21
CA THR A 125 5.55 -5.83 -2.12
C THR A 125 6.74 -5.33 -1.31
N ILE A 126 7.92 -5.92 -1.48
CA ILE A 126 9.14 -5.51 -0.79
C ILE A 126 10.23 -5.21 -1.81
N PHE A 127 10.82 -4.03 -1.73
CA PHE A 127 11.93 -3.60 -2.58
C PHE A 127 13.21 -3.42 -1.78
N PRO A 128 14.30 -4.11 -2.14
CA PRO A 128 15.61 -3.86 -1.57
C PRO A 128 16.27 -2.63 -2.22
N ASN A 129 17.00 -1.86 -1.44
CA ASN A 129 17.88 -0.78 -1.91
C ASN A 129 17.24 0.18 -2.92
N LEU A 130 15.99 0.57 -2.65
CA LEU A 130 15.25 1.43 -3.54
C LEU A 130 15.80 2.86 -3.50
N THR A 131 16.21 3.38 -4.66
CA THR A 131 16.77 4.71 -4.82
C THR A 131 15.73 5.70 -5.36
N GLU A 132 15.96 7.00 -5.13
CA GLU A 132 15.13 8.06 -5.72
C GLU A 132 15.03 7.94 -7.24
N GLU A 133 16.12 7.57 -7.91
CA GLU A 133 16.17 7.42 -9.36
C GLU A 133 15.27 6.28 -9.84
N GLN A 134 15.23 5.17 -9.14
CA GLN A 134 14.32 4.05 -9.41
C GLN A 134 12.87 4.46 -9.26
N TYR A 135 12.56 5.33 -8.29
CA TYR A 135 11.22 5.90 -8.12
C TYR A 135 10.83 6.88 -9.21
N LYS A 136 11.78 7.61 -9.77
CA LYS A 136 11.52 8.61 -10.82
C LYS A 136 11.37 8.03 -12.22
N SER A 137 11.63 6.76 -12.43
CA SER A 137 11.46 6.10 -13.73
C SER A 137 10.01 6.17 -14.19
N LYS A 138 9.73 6.92 -15.26
CA LYS A 138 8.38 7.29 -15.66
C LYS A 138 7.53 6.15 -16.23
N ASN A 139 8.13 5.14 -16.85
CA ASN A 139 7.41 4.21 -17.71
C ASN A 139 7.62 2.73 -17.36
N LYS A 140 8.73 2.38 -16.73
CA LYS A 140 9.04 1.01 -16.32
C LYS A 140 9.72 1.03 -14.97
N HIS A 141 9.12 0.38 -14.02
CA HIS A 141 9.75 0.17 -12.74
C HIS A 141 10.58 -1.11 -12.82
N PRO A 142 11.82 -1.17 -12.30
CA PRO A 142 12.68 -2.35 -12.40
C PRO A 142 12.03 -3.61 -11.79
N TYR A 143 11.21 -3.44 -10.75
CA TYR A 143 10.49 -4.53 -10.10
C TYR A 143 9.10 -4.81 -10.70
N PHE A 144 8.61 -3.95 -11.63
CA PHE A 144 7.34 -4.13 -12.35
C PHE A 144 7.53 -3.86 -13.83
N PRO A 145 8.31 -4.68 -14.55
CA PRO A 145 8.69 -4.40 -15.93
C PRO A 145 7.51 -4.35 -16.91
N THR A 146 6.38 -4.93 -16.57
CA THR A 146 5.17 -4.97 -17.39
C THR A 146 4.14 -3.94 -16.96
N ARG A 147 4.46 -3.04 -16.03
CA ARG A 147 3.52 -2.10 -15.45
C ARG A 147 3.92 -0.67 -15.65
N THR A 148 2.90 0.17 -15.78
CA THR A 148 3.04 1.62 -15.69
C THR A 148 2.86 2.02 -14.23
N VAL A 149 3.87 2.65 -13.67
CA VAL A 149 3.83 3.25 -12.35
C VAL A 149 3.77 4.76 -12.54
N CYS A 150 2.77 5.39 -11.95
CA CYS A 150 2.64 6.84 -11.98
C CYS A 150 3.34 7.45 -10.77
N TRP A 151 4.33 8.28 -11.03
CA TRP A 151 5.03 9.04 -10.01
C TRP A 151 4.52 10.47 -9.98
N ARG A 152 4.07 10.93 -8.83
CA ARG A 152 3.61 12.30 -8.66
C ARG A 152 4.33 12.92 -7.47
N LYS A 153 4.85 14.12 -7.68
CA LYS A 153 5.31 14.97 -6.57
C LYS A 153 4.14 15.83 -6.11
N GLN A 154 3.75 15.71 -4.85
CA GLN A 154 2.71 16.53 -4.25
C GLN A 154 3.17 16.99 -2.87
N LYS A 155 3.12 18.30 -2.60
CA LYS A 155 3.47 18.90 -1.29
C LYS A 155 4.86 18.45 -0.76
N GLY A 156 5.87 18.38 -1.63
CA GLY A 156 7.21 17.96 -1.23
C GLY A 156 7.44 16.44 -1.14
N ALA A 157 6.38 15.62 -1.14
CA ALA A 157 6.46 14.17 -1.14
C ALA A 157 6.32 13.56 -2.55
N PHE A 158 6.86 12.37 -2.75
CA PHE A 158 6.60 11.59 -3.96
C PHE A 158 5.38 10.71 -3.71
N LYS A 159 4.49 10.63 -4.70
CA LYS A 159 3.34 9.75 -4.66
C LYS A 159 3.55 8.59 -5.60
N PHE A 160 3.45 7.40 -5.06
CA PHE A 160 3.52 6.15 -5.80
C PHE A 160 2.09 5.62 -5.98
N ASP A 161 1.72 5.38 -7.22
CA ASP A 161 0.40 4.88 -7.58
C ASP A 161 0.55 3.53 -8.28
N THR A 162 0.08 2.48 -7.62
CA THR A 162 0.15 1.09 -8.11
C THR A 162 -1.16 0.64 -8.73
N THR A 163 -1.87 1.56 -9.41
CA THR A 163 -3.21 1.34 -9.99
C THR A 163 -3.40 0.00 -10.68
N LYS A 164 -2.35 -0.56 -11.25
CA LYS A 164 -2.41 -1.83 -11.97
C LYS A 164 -1.96 -3.03 -11.14
N GLN A 165 -1.81 -2.87 -9.83
CA GLN A 165 -1.47 -3.97 -8.93
C GLN A 165 -2.50 -5.10 -9.03
N LEU A 166 -3.76 -4.77 -9.25
CA LEU A 166 -4.86 -5.72 -9.45
C LEU A 166 -4.66 -6.66 -10.64
N ASN A 167 -3.82 -6.29 -11.60
CA ASN A 167 -3.56 -7.05 -12.81
C ASN A 167 -2.23 -7.83 -12.74
N ILE A 168 -1.74 -8.15 -11.53
CA ILE A 168 -0.56 -9.02 -11.38
C ILE A 168 -0.90 -10.40 -11.94
N THR A 169 -0.22 -10.79 -13.00
CA THR A 169 -0.34 -12.12 -13.56
C THR A 169 0.46 -13.12 -12.72
N GLN A 170 0.06 -14.37 -12.74
CA GLN A 170 0.78 -15.47 -12.09
C GLN A 170 2.26 -15.52 -12.50
N ALA A 171 2.59 -15.16 -13.73
CA ALA A 171 3.96 -15.10 -14.23
C ALA A 171 4.81 -14.00 -13.59
N MET A 172 4.19 -12.94 -13.06
CA MET A 172 4.91 -11.83 -12.41
C MET A 172 5.22 -12.12 -10.93
N VAL A 173 4.36 -12.89 -10.28
CA VAL A 173 4.49 -13.19 -8.85
C VAL A 173 5.81 -13.88 -8.51
N PRO A 174 6.27 -14.92 -9.21
CA PRO A 174 7.52 -15.62 -8.89
C PRO A 174 8.78 -14.76 -9.05
N ASN A 175 8.76 -13.82 -9.98
CA ASN A 175 9.92 -12.99 -10.33
C ASN A 175 9.82 -11.58 -9.78
N ALA A 176 8.66 -11.19 -9.30
CA ALA A 176 8.42 -9.87 -8.76
C ALA A 176 8.60 -9.86 -7.23
N ASN A 177 8.93 -8.70 -6.71
CA ASN A 177 9.01 -8.48 -5.28
C ASN A 177 7.61 -8.28 -4.66
N THR A 178 6.62 -9.00 -5.19
CA THR A 178 5.22 -8.93 -4.77
C THR A 178 4.67 -10.33 -4.53
N LEU A 179 4.10 -10.52 -3.35
CA LEU A 179 3.26 -11.65 -2.99
C LEU A 179 1.79 -11.22 -3.05
N ILE A 180 0.94 -12.03 -3.70
CA ILE A 180 -0.51 -11.91 -3.61
C ILE A 180 -0.96 -12.90 -2.55
N TRP A 181 -1.59 -12.39 -1.50
CA TRP A 181 -2.22 -13.23 -0.50
C TRP A 181 -3.68 -13.49 -0.89
N THR A 182 -4.07 -14.74 -0.74
CA THR A 182 -5.45 -15.22 -0.81
C THR A 182 -5.71 -16.14 0.38
N GLN A 183 -6.94 -16.57 0.57
CA GLN A 183 -7.30 -17.48 1.66
C GLN A 183 -6.51 -18.80 1.64
N ASP A 184 -6.01 -19.21 0.48
CA ASP A 184 -5.22 -20.42 0.31
C ASP A 184 -3.70 -20.20 0.55
N THR A 185 -3.29 -18.98 0.82
CA THR A 185 -1.88 -18.65 1.03
C THR A 185 -1.41 -19.10 2.41
N SER A 186 -0.47 -20.03 2.46
CA SER A 186 0.07 -20.54 3.71
C SER A 186 1.05 -19.55 4.37
N ILE A 187 1.22 -19.70 5.69
CA ILE A 187 2.23 -18.95 6.45
C ILE A 187 3.65 -19.23 5.92
N ASP A 188 3.93 -20.46 5.51
CA ASP A 188 5.22 -20.82 4.92
C ASP A 188 5.49 -20.09 3.60
N THR A 189 4.46 -19.84 2.81
CA THR A 189 4.58 -19.04 1.58
C THR A 189 5.00 -17.62 1.91
N ILE A 190 4.41 -17.00 2.93
CA ILE A 190 4.77 -15.66 3.41
C ILE A 190 6.20 -15.65 3.94
N LYS A 191 6.54 -16.62 4.77
CA LYS A 191 7.88 -16.80 5.33
C LYS A 191 8.95 -16.89 4.24
N ASN A 192 8.73 -17.75 3.26
CA ASN A 192 9.65 -17.95 2.15
C ASN A 192 9.79 -16.70 1.29
N PHE A 193 8.70 -15.97 1.07
CA PHE A 193 8.71 -14.70 0.34
C PHE A 193 9.58 -13.65 1.06
N ILE A 194 9.33 -13.42 2.35
CA ILE A 194 10.10 -12.43 3.13
C ILE A 194 11.57 -12.83 3.21
N ASN A 195 11.87 -14.10 3.51
CA ASN A 195 13.25 -14.59 3.63
C ASN A 195 14.04 -14.52 2.32
N ARG A 196 13.37 -14.66 1.19
CA ARG A 196 14.00 -14.56 -0.14
C ARG A 196 14.44 -13.13 -0.46
N ILE A 197 13.70 -12.12 0.03
CA ILE A 197 13.95 -10.73 -0.34
C ILE A 197 14.80 -10.02 0.72
N ILE A 198 14.46 -10.20 2.00
CA ILE A 198 15.19 -9.57 3.11
C ILE A 198 16.33 -10.51 3.54
N VAL A 199 17.52 -10.18 3.12
CA VAL A 199 18.75 -10.94 3.36
C VAL A 199 19.77 -10.14 4.15
#